data_d8f435c2666535c5c18495cfab734453
#
_entry.id   d8f435c2666535c5c18495cfab734453
#
_cell.length_a   1.000
_cell.length_b   1.000
_cell.length_c   1.000
_cell.angle_alpha   90.00
_cell.angle_beta   90.00
_cell.angle_gamma   90.00
#
_symmetry.space_group_name_H-M   'P 1'
#
loop_
_entity.id
_entity.type
_entity.pdbx_description
1 polymer ?
#
loop_
_entity_poly.entity_id
_entity_poly.type
_entity_poly.pdbx_seq_one_letter_code
_entity_poly.pdbx_strand_id
1 'polypeptide(L)'
;RQMCIRDSPSLCIGSFGSGDFFSLKGVIEAVAALFTKKELTFERAEEPYLHPGRSAAAFLGDEKIATFGEVHPKVAAAYGIDARCYIAEICVDKLYRIEPEKIVYKALPKFPAVERDFALVCESDTPVGKLEAAICEGAGKLCESIELFDVYTGSQIESGKKSVAYRVKLRSAESTLTDETIDRAVGKIMKKLEAVGAVLRG
;
A
#
# COMPACT_ATOMS: atom_id res chain seq x y z
N ARG A 1 -15.74 4.96 43.94
CA ARG A 1 -15.29 4.04 42.86
C ARG A 1 -14.90 4.92 41.68
N GLN A 2 -13.65 5.23 41.56
CA GLN A 2 -13.10 5.82 40.32
C GLN A 2 -13.13 4.69 39.28
N MET A 3 -14.06 4.77 38.33
CA MET A 3 -14.00 3.97 37.11
C MET A 3 -12.85 4.54 36.28
N CYS A 4 -11.72 3.84 36.24
CA CYS A 4 -10.67 4.13 35.28
C CYS A 4 -11.14 3.62 33.91
N ILE A 5 -11.97 4.40 33.22
CA ILE A 5 -12.23 4.20 31.80
C ILE A 5 -10.95 4.67 31.12
N ARG A 6 -10.14 3.73 30.63
CA ARG A 6 -9.09 4.03 29.69
C ARG A 6 -9.77 4.25 28.33
N ASP A 7 -10.24 5.46 28.12
CA ASP A 7 -10.73 5.88 26.82
C ASP A 7 -9.51 6.13 25.93
N SER A 8 -9.21 5.17 25.06
CA SER A 8 -8.33 5.45 23.93
C SER A 8 -9.20 6.05 22.82
N PRO A 9 -8.97 7.30 22.40
CA PRO A 9 -9.77 7.91 21.35
C PRO A 9 -9.65 7.12 20.05
N SER A 10 -10.80 6.65 19.55
CA SER A 10 -10.91 5.96 18.27
C SER A 10 -11.79 6.77 17.32
N LEU A 11 -11.40 6.83 16.05
CA LEU A 11 -12.21 7.38 14.97
C LEU A 11 -12.81 6.22 14.18
N CYS A 12 -14.13 6.16 14.14
CA CYS A 12 -14.84 5.20 13.29
C CYS A 12 -15.37 5.90 12.05
N ILE A 13 -15.12 5.31 10.87
CA ILE A 13 -15.57 5.81 9.59
C ILE A 13 -16.42 4.73 8.95
N GLY A 14 -17.60 5.11 8.44
CA GLY A 14 -18.50 4.23 7.69
C GLY A 14 -18.78 4.78 6.30
N SER A 15 -18.87 3.90 5.31
CA SER A 15 -19.23 4.22 3.93
C SER A 15 -20.16 3.13 3.38
N PHE A 16 -21.17 3.53 2.61
CA PHE A 16 -22.06 2.60 1.90
C PHE A 16 -22.44 3.15 0.53
N GLY A 17 -22.93 2.29 -0.35
CA GLY A 17 -23.34 2.68 -1.70
C GLY A 17 -22.18 2.74 -2.67
N SER A 18 -21.73 3.92 -3.07
CA SER A 18 -20.71 4.13 -4.11
C SER A 18 -19.26 3.95 -3.65
N GLY A 19 -19.02 3.85 -2.33
CA GLY A 19 -17.68 3.62 -1.78
C GLY A 19 -17.20 2.18 -1.97
N ASP A 20 -15.90 2.00 -2.02
CA ASP A 20 -15.26 0.70 -2.08
C ASP A 20 -14.10 0.59 -1.07
N PHE A 21 -13.42 -0.56 -1.07
CA PHE A 21 -12.27 -0.81 -0.21
C PHE A 21 -11.15 0.23 -0.41
N PHE A 22 -10.85 0.59 -1.66
CA PHE A 22 -9.76 1.52 -1.97
C PHE A 22 -10.11 2.96 -1.63
N SER A 23 -11.37 3.35 -1.78
CA SER A 23 -11.87 4.66 -1.34
C SER A 23 -11.66 4.84 0.17
N LEU A 24 -11.99 3.80 0.96
CA LEU A 24 -11.81 3.83 2.41
C LEU A 24 -10.31 3.82 2.79
N LYS A 25 -9.49 3.04 2.07
CA LYS A 25 -8.03 3.05 2.22
C LYS A 25 -7.48 4.46 2.03
N GLY A 26 -7.87 5.16 0.95
CA GLY A 26 -7.45 6.54 0.68
C GLY A 26 -7.85 7.52 1.78
N VAL A 27 -9.01 7.34 2.39
CA VAL A 27 -9.44 8.16 3.55
C VAL A 27 -8.52 7.92 4.75
N ILE A 28 -8.15 6.67 5.04
CA ILE A 28 -7.22 6.34 6.14
C ILE A 28 -5.85 6.96 5.89
N GLU A 29 -5.34 6.86 4.67
CA GLU A 29 -4.07 7.50 4.25
C GLU A 29 -4.13 9.02 4.42
N ALA A 30 -5.24 9.65 4.01
CA ALA A 30 -5.46 11.08 4.17
C ALA A 30 -5.50 11.51 5.65
N VAL A 31 -6.17 10.72 6.51
CA VAL A 31 -6.19 10.98 7.96
C VAL A 31 -4.78 10.85 8.55
N ALA A 32 -4.04 9.79 8.21
CA ALA A 32 -2.68 9.61 8.70
C ALA A 32 -1.73 10.73 8.23
N ALA A 33 -1.90 11.23 7.01
CA ALA A 33 -1.10 12.31 6.43
C ALA A 33 -1.23 13.66 7.19
N LEU A 34 -2.28 13.84 8.00
CA LEU A 34 -2.40 14.98 8.90
C LEU A 34 -1.39 14.96 10.06
N PHE A 35 -0.86 13.79 10.39
CA PHE A 35 0.02 13.57 11.54
C PHE A 35 1.47 13.24 11.13
N THR A 36 1.66 12.59 9.97
CA THR A 36 2.97 12.13 9.53
C THR A 36 3.09 12.14 8.01
N LYS A 37 4.33 12.25 7.51
CA LYS A 37 4.66 12.06 6.09
C LYS A 37 5.12 10.63 5.76
N LYS A 38 5.21 9.77 6.78
CA LYS A 38 5.58 8.37 6.58
C LYS A 38 4.42 7.65 5.90
N GLU A 39 4.75 6.81 4.96
CA GLU A 39 3.78 5.96 4.27
C GLU A 39 3.29 4.84 5.19
N LEU A 40 2.01 4.50 5.02
CA LEU A 40 1.41 3.37 5.71
C LEU A 40 1.74 2.08 4.97
N THR A 41 1.96 1.01 5.72
CA THR A 41 1.96 -0.35 5.20
C THR A 41 0.65 -1.04 5.51
N PHE A 42 0.23 -1.98 4.65
CA PHE A 42 -1.05 -2.65 4.75
C PHE A 42 -0.87 -4.15 4.73
N GLU A 43 -1.54 -4.82 5.67
CA GLU A 43 -1.59 -6.27 5.78
C GLU A 43 -3.03 -6.76 5.80
N ARG A 44 -3.27 -8.04 5.48
CA ARG A 44 -4.61 -8.61 5.62
C ARG A 44 -5.04 -8.58 7.08
N ALA A 45 -6.29 -8.18 7.34
CA ALA A 45 -6.89 -8.27 8.67
C ALA A 45 -7.80 -9.49 8.76
N GLU A 46 -7.75 -10.16 9.91
CA GLU A 46 -8.62 -11.31 10.23
C GLU A 46 -9.57 -10.94 11.35
N GLU A 47 -10.49 -10.00 11.06
CA GLU A 47 -11.51 -9.59 12.01
C GLU A 47 -12.85 -10.28 11.69
N PRO A 48 -13.52 -10.91 12.67
CA PRO A 48 -14.73 -11.72 12.42
C PRO A 48 -15.91 -10.91 11.90
N TYR A 49 -15.91 -9.59 12.08
CA TYR A 49 -16.93 -8.67 11.60
C TYR A 49 -16.63 -8.08 10.22
N LEU A 50 -15.44 -8.36 9.65
CA LEU A 50 -15.04 -7.93 8.31
C LEU A 50 -15.05 -9.09 7.32
N HIS A 51 -15.19 -8.77 6.05
CA HIS A 51 -15.12 -9.72 4.97
C HIS A 51 -13.68 -10.25 4.80
N PRO A 52 -13.44 -11.58 4.84
CA PRO A 52 -12.08 -12.15 4.89
C PRO A 52 -11.21 -11.86 3.67
N GLY A 53 -11.82 -11.56 2.52
CA GLY A 53 -11.09 -11.19 1.30
C GLY A 53 -11.04 -9.69 1.00
N ARG A 54 -11.65 -8.84 1.86
CA ARG A 54 -11.75 -7.38 1.65
C ARG A 54 -11.56 -6.62 2.95
N SER A 55 -10.55 -7.02 3.72
CA SER A 55 -10.18 -6.39 4.98
C SER A 55 -8.68 -6.22 5.07
N ALA A 56 -8.25 -5.15 5.72
CA ALA A 56 -6.85 -4.86 5.97
C ALA A 56 -6.63 -4.15 7.30
N ALA A 57 -5.42 -4.28 7.81
CA ALA A 57 -4.88 -3.47 8.89
C ALA A 57 -3.85 -2.49 8.30
N ALA A 58 -3.86 -1.24 8.76
CA ALA A 58 -2.89 -0.24 8.40
C ALA A 58 -1.87 -0.08 9.53
N PHE A 59 -0.60 -0.02 9.16
CA PHE A 59 0.52 0.11 10.07
C PHE A 59 1.34 1.36 9.75
N LEU A 60 1.88 1.96 10.79
CA LEU A 60 2.92 2.98 10.71
C LEU A 60 4.20 2.42 11.36
N GLY A 61 5.16 1.99 10.55
CA GLY A 61 6.22 1.12 11.01
C GLY A 61 5.63 -0.20 11.51
N ASP A 62 5.97 -0.61 12.74
CA ASP A 62 5.47 -1.84 13.35
C ASP A 62 4.15 -1.64 14.14
N GLU A 63 3.64 -0.41 14.20
CA GLU A 63 2.48 -0.10 15.00
C GLU A 63 1.18 -0.10 14.17
N LYS A 64 0.26 -1.02 14.49
CA LYS A 64 -1.09 -1.07 13.89
C LYS A 64 -1.89 0.15 14.35
N ILE A 65 -2.28 1.00 13.39
CA ILE A 65 -3.02 2.24 13.63
C ILE A 65 -4.49 2.16 13.24
N ALA A 66 -4.83 1.29 12.29
CA ALA A 66 -6.22 1.14 11.86
C ALA A 66 -6.53 -0.29 11.44
N THR A 67 -7.83 -0.63 11.48
CA THR A 67 -8.40 -1.84 10.87
C THR A 67 -9.60 -1.42 10.05
N PHE A 68 -9.72 -1.93 8.82
CA PHE A 68 -10.79 -1.53 7.91
C PHE A 68 -11.14 -2.61 6.90
N GLY A 69 -12.30 -2.47 6.28
CA GLY A 69 -12.74 -3.37 5.22
C GLY A 69 -14.24 -3.34 4.99
N GLU A 70 -14.70 -4.24 4.12
CA GLU A 70 -16.11 -4.52 3.92
C GLU A 70 -16.67 -5.23 5.15
N VAL A 71 -17.82 -4.81 5.64
CA VAL A 71 -18.53 -5.50 6.73
C VAL A 71 -18.92 -6.90 6.26
N HIS A 72 -18.70 -7.90 7.10
CA HIS A 72 -19.04 -9.27 6.77
C HIS A 72 -20.54 -9.39 6.43
N PRO A 73 -20.94 -10.03 5.31
CA PRO A 73 -22.35 -10.09 4.87
C PRO A 73 -23.32 -10.59 5.93
N LYS A 74 -22.93 -11.57 6.76
CA LYS A 74 -23.75 -12.06 7.88
C LYS A 74 -23.96 -11.00 8.95
N VAL A 75 -22.95 -10.16 9.20
CA VAL A 75 -23.06 -9.06 10.18
C VAL A 75 -23.96 -7.97 9.60
N ALA A 76 -23.76 -7.55 8.36
CA ALA A 76 -24.61 -6.58 7.69
C ALA A 76 -26.10 -7.02 7.69
N ALA A 77 -26.38 -8.27 7.34
CA ALA A 77 -27.72 -8.82 7.36
C ALA A 77 -28.37 -8.83 8.77
N ALA A 78 -27.59 -9.10 9.82
CA ALA A 78 -28.07 -9.04 11.19
C ALA A 78 -28.52 -7.64 11.64
N TYR A 79 -27.97 -6.60 11.01
CA TYR A 79 -28.36 -5.20 11.21
C TYR A 79 -29.35 -4.67 10.15
N GLY A 80 -29.86 -5.53 9.26
CA GLY A 80 -30.79 -5.14 8.20
C GLY A 80 -30.15 -4.29 7.11
N ILE A 81 -28.85 -4.41 6.89
CA ILE A 81 -28.11 -3.68 5.86
C ILE A 81 -28.00 -4.58 4.62
N ASP A 82 -28.70 -4.21 3.54
CA ASP A 82 -28.73 -4.94 2.28
C ASP A 82 -27.64 -4.48 1.29
N ALA A 83 -27.05 -3.30 1.51
CA ALA A 83 -25.99 -2.75 0.68
C ALA A 83 -24.60 -3.12 1.21
N ARG A 84 -23.60 -3.12 0.31
CA ARG A 84 -22.20 -3.21 0.76
C ARG A 84 -21.85 -2.03 1.63
N CYS A 85 -21.32 -2.32 2.80
CA CYS A 85 -20.91 -1.34 3.79
C CYS A 85 -19.42 -1.55 4.10
N TYR A 86 -18.68 -0.47 4.16
CA TYR A 86 -17.26 -0.44 4.50
C TYR A 86 -17.07 0.35 5.78
N ILE A 87 -16.25 -0.16 6.67
CA ILE A 87 -15.95 0.50 7.96
C ILE A 87 -14.45 0.53 8.21
N ALA A 88 -14.01 1.57 8.91
CA ALA A 88 -12.67 1.69 9.44
C ALA A 88 -12.70 2.12 10.88
N GLU A 89 -11.82 1.55 11.68
CA GLU A 89 -11.53 1.98 13.04
C GLU A 89 -10.07 2.40 13.12
N ILE A 90 -9.84 3.67 13.48
CA ILE A 90 -8.51 4.29 13.56
C ILE A 90 -8.23 4.63 15.03
N CYS A 91 -7.13 4.15 15.57
CA CYS A 91 -6.65 4.50 16.89
C CYS A 91 -6.00 5.88 16.87
N VAL A 92 -6.77 6.92 17.19
CA VAL A 92 -6.31 8.32 17.14
C VAL A 92 -5.23 8.59 18.17
N ASP A 93 -5.28 7.93 19.33
CA ASP A 93 -4.25 8.05 20.38
C ASP A 93 -2.84 7.70 19.85
N LYS A 94 -2.74 6.71 18.98
CA LYS A 94 -1.49 6.34 18.33
C LYS A 94 -0.99 7.41 17.37
N LEU A 95 -1.90 8.02 16.61
CA LEU A 95 -1.55 9.11 15.70
C LEU A 95 -1.08 10.36 16.47
N TYR A 96 -1.68 10.67 17.58
CA TYR A 96 -1.26 11.81 18.43
C TYR A 96 0.11 11.63 19.10
N ARG A 97 0.58 10.39 19.26
CA ARG A 97 1.90 10.11 19.82
C ARG A 97 3.03 10.21 18.79
N ILE A 98 2.69 10.40 17.53
CA ILE A 98 3.70 10.58 16.49
C ILE A 98 4.39 11.92 16.70
N GLU A 99 5.71 11.89 16.84
CA GLU A 99 6.48 13.13 16.87
C GLU A 99 6.40 13.84 15.51
N PRO A 100 6.03 15.12 15.48
CA PRO A 100 5.96 15.88 14.25
C PRO A 100 7.32 15.89 13.54
N GLU A 101 7.34 15.48 12.29
CA GLU A 101 8.56 15.54 11.48
C GLU A 101 8.91 17.00 11.20
N LYS A 102 10.17 17.36 11.45
CA LYS A 102 10.66 18.69 11.08
C LYS A 102 10.62 18.82 9.55
N ILE A 103 10.10 19.94 9.08
CA ILE A 103 10.16 20.29 7.66
C ILE A 103 11.61 20.56 7.31
N VAL A 104 12.22 19.63 6.55
CA VAL A 104 13.58 19.78 6.05
C VAL A 104 13.51 20.17 4.59
N TYR A 105 14.19 21.25 4.23
CA TYR A 105 14.33 21.64 2.83
C TYR A 105 15.06 20.55 2.05
N LYS A 106 14.44 20.06 0.98
CA LYS A 106 15.08 19.18 0.00
C LYS A 106 15.36 20.00 -1.26
N ALA A 107 16.62 20.13 -1.61
CA ALA A 107 17.01 20.79 -2.86
C ALA A 107 16.40 20.06 -4.06
N LEU A 108 16.04 20.81 -5.10
CA LEU A 108 15.59 20.22 -6.36
C LEU A 108 16.68 19.30 -6.93
N PRO A 109 16.29 18.16 -7.52
CA PRO A 109 17.24 17.25 -8.13
C PRO A 109 18.04 17.94 -9.25
N LYS A 110 19.36 17.78 -9.25
CA LYS A 110 20.24 18.36 -10.25
C LYS A 110 20.33 17.55 -11.55
N PHE A 111 20.07 16.24 -11.45
CA PHE A 111 20.21 15.30 -12.57
C PHE A 111 18.85 14.76 -13.00
N PRO A 112 18.66 14.44 -14.30
CA PRO A 112 17.39 13.90 -14.79
C PRO A 112 17.14 12.51 -14.22
N ALA A 113 15.86 12.17 -14.07
CA ALA A 113 15.43 10.81 -13.77
C ALA A 113 15.23 10.01 -15.06
N VAL A 114 15.29 8.70 -14.95
CA VAL A 114 14.94 7.74 -16.01
C VAL A 114 13.76 6.92 -15.52
N GLU A 115 12.73 6.81 -16.35
CA GLU A 115 11.56 5.98 -16.08
C GLU A 115 11.67 4.64 -16.81
N ARG A 116 11.25 3.57 -16.13
CA ARG A 116 11.14 2.22 -16.68
C ARG A 116 9.83 1.60 -16.26
N ASP A 117 9.11 1.07 -17.23
CA ASP A 117 7.87 0.36 -16.99
C ASP A 117 8.15 -1.15 -16.91
N PHE A 118 7.58 -1.80 -15.90
CA PHE A 118 7.68 -3.23 -15.67
C PHE A 118 6.27 -3.83 -15.69
N ALA A 119 5.97 -4.67 -16.65
CA ALA A 119 4.78 -5.49 -16.64
C ALA A 119 5.15 -6.87 -16.07
N LEU A 120 4.59 -7.21 -14.91
CA LEU A 120 4.93 -8.39 -14.14
C LEU A 120 3.75 -9.35 -14.13
N VAL A 121 4.03 -10.65 -14.18
CA VAL A 121 3.04 -11.71 -13.93
C VAL A 121 3.40 -12.41 -12.62
N CYS A 122 2.43 -12.53 -11.73
CA CYS A 122 2.56 -13.19 -10.44
C CYS A 122 1.26 -13.92 -10.05
N GLU A 123 1.29 -14.71 -8.99
CA GLU A 123 0.09 -15.33 -8.42
C GLU A 123 -0.94 -14.27 -8.00
N SER A 124 -2.22 -14.56 -8.16
CA SER A 124 -3.30 -13.61 -7.93
C SER A 124 -3.39 -13.15 -6.47
N ASP A 125 -2.95 -13.97 -5.52
CA ASP A 125 -2.92 -13.68 -4.09
C ASP A 125 -1.66 -12.93 -3.62
N THR A 126 -0.65 -12.77 -4.50
CA THR A 126 0.59 -12.03 -4.16
C THR A 126 0.24 -10.56 -3.88
N PRO A 127 0.52 -10.04 -2.67
CA PRO A 127 0.29 -8.63 -2.37
C PRO A 127 1.16 -7.71 -3.24
N VAL A 128 0.57 -6.65 -3.81
CA VAL A 128 1.31 -5.68 -4.65
C VAL A 128 2.44 -4.99 -3.88
N GLY A 129 2.26 -4.69 -2.59
CA GLY A 129 3.31 -4.12 -1.74
C GLY A 129 4.56 -5.00 -1.60
N LYS A 130 4.43 -6.32 -1.77
CA LYS A 130 5.58 -7.24 -1.82
C LYS A 130 6.42 -7.05 -3.08
N LEU A 131 5.75 -6.76 -4.21
CA LEU A 131 6.41 -6.48 -5.48
C LEU A 131 7.10 -5.11 -5.41
N GLU A 132 6.43 -4.10 -4.86
CA GLU A 132 6.98 -2.76 -4.65
C GLU A 132 8.22 -2.79 -3.76
N ALA A 133 8.18 -3.54 -2.65
CA ALA A 133 9.33 -3.72 -1.78
C ALA A 133 10.51 -4.38 -2.51
N ALA A 134 10.25 -5.41 -3.34
CA ALA A 134 11.28 -6.08 -4.13
C ALA A 134 11.89 -5.14 -5.18
N ILE A 135 11.08 -4.31 -5.86
CA ILE A 135 11.55 -3.30 -6.81
C ILE A 135 12.43 -2.28 -6.08
N CYS A 136 11.95 -1.75 -4.95
CA CYS A 136 12.67 -0.75 -4.15
C CYS A 136 14.02 -1.30 -3.66
N GLU A 137 14.04 -2.53 -3.16
CA GLU A 137 15.27 -3.20 -2.70
C GLU A 137 16.26 -3.44 -3.86
N GLY A 138 15.77 -3.86 -5.03
CA GLY A 138 16.59 -4.06 -6.23
C GLY A 138 17.20 -2.79 -6.78
N ALA A 139 16.42 -1.72 -6.86
CA ALA A 139 16.87 -0.39 -7.31
C ALA A 139 17.76 0.31 -6.27
N GLY A 140 17.55 0.02 -4.98
CA GLY A 140 18.30 0.60 -3.88
C GLY A 140 18.22 2.14 -3.87
N LYS A 141 19.37 2.80 -3.72
CA LYS A 141 19.45 4.27 -3.63
C LYS A 141 19.02 5.01 -4.91
N LEU A 142 18.87 4.29 -6.02
CA LEU A 142 18.43 4.88 -7.29
C LEU A 142 16.91 4.99 -7.37
N CYS A 143 16.15 4.29 -6.52
CA CYS A 143 14.69 4.34 -6.51
C CYS A 143 14.22 5.71 -6.01
N GLU A 144 13.61 6.50 -6.90
CA GLU A 144 12.98 7.77 -6.54
C GLU A 144 11.49 7.58 -6.23
N SER A 145 10.77 6.84 -7.08
CA SER A 145 9.37 6.50 -6.88
C SER A 145 8.97 5.25 -7.65
N ILE A 146 7.93 4.60 -7.17
CA ILE A 146 7.27 3.45 -7.81
C ILE A 146 5.79 3.79 -7.89
N GLU A 147 5.21 3.63 -9.07
CA GLU A 147 3.79 3.88 -9.33
C GLU A 147 3.16 2.62 -9.93
N LEU A 148 2.17 2.07 -9.23
CA LEU A 148 1.31 1.03 -9.76
C LEU A 148 0.27 1.69 -10.66
N PHE A 149 0.28 1.41 -11.95
CA PHE A 149 -0.66 2.04 -12.88
C PHE A 149 -1.65 1.08 -13.55
N ASP A 150 -1.41 -0.24 -13.50
CA ASP A 150 -2.36 -1.22 -14.03
C ASP A 150 -2.31 -2.57 -13.30
N VAL A 151 -3.50 -3.18 -13.12
CA VAL A 151 -3.66 -4.55 -12.61
C VAL A 151 -4.67 -5.28 -13.51
N TYR A 152 -4.22 -6.29 -14.22
CA TYR A 152 -5.03 -7.04 -15.16
C TYR A 152 -5.16 -8.51 -14.75
N THR A 153 -6.42 -9.00 -14.76
CA THR A 153 -6.79 -10.39 -14.43
C THR A 153 -7.66 -11.02 -15.51
N GLY A 154 -7.43 -10.68 -16.77
CA GLY A 154 -8.25 -11.16 -17.89
C GLY A 154 -7.73 -12.43 -18.56
N SER A 155 -8.41 -12.82 -19.64
CA SER A 155 -8.19 -14.07 -20.37
C SER A 155 -6.81 -14.25 -21.01
N GLN A 156 -6.01 -13.19 -21.10
CA GLN A 156 -4.64 -13.23 -21.62
C GLN A 156 -3.61 -13.65 -20.55
N ILE A 157 -4.03 -13.83 -19.31
CA ILE A 157 -3.19 -14.27 -18.21
C ILE A 157 -3.68 -15.65 -17.76
N GLU A 158 -2.75 -16.51 -17.41
CA GLU A 158 -3.04 -17.86 -16.90
C GLU A 158 -3.98 -17.78 -15.66
N SER A 159 -4.92 -18.72 -15.58
CA SER A 159 -5.86 -18.80 -14.46
C SER A 159 -5.10 -18.91 -13.13
N GLY A 160 -5.49 -18.10 -12.14
CA GLY A 160 -4.80 -18.03 -10.84
C GLY A 160 -3.67 -16.99 -10.78
N LYS A 161 -3.34 -16.34 -11.91
CA LYS A 161 -2.33 -15.27 -11.97
C LYS A 161 -2.93 -13.91 -12.28
N LYS A 162 -2.16 -12.88 -12.02
CA LYS A 162 -2.45 -11.49 -12.40
C LYS A 162 -1.23 -10.85 -13.04
N SER A 163 -1.47 -9.88 -13.94
CA SER A 163 -0.45 -8.97 -14.44
C SER A 163 -0.51 -7.67 -13.66
N VAL A 164 0.64 -7.16 -13.24
CA VAL A 164 0.76 -5.93 -12.47
C VAL A 164 1.78 -5.04 -13.16
N ALA A 165 1.42 -3.81 -13.50
CA ALA A 165 2.29 -2.88 -14.20
C ALA A 165 2.73 -1.73 -13.31
N TYR A 166 4.04 -1.57 -13.21
CA TYR A 166 4.69 -0.52 -12.43
C TYR A 166 5.50 0.41 -13.31
N ARG A 167 5.43 1.70 -13.02
CA ARG A 167 6.39 2.71 -13.47
C ARG A 167 7.39 2.98 -12.36
N VAL A 168 8.66 2.72 -12.66
CA VAL A 168 9.76 2.91 -11.72
C VAL A 168 10.60 4.09 -12.18
N LYS A 169 10.73 5.09 -11.33
CA LYS A 169 11.55 6.26 -11.56
C LYS A 169 12.88 6.12 -10.84
N LEU A 170 13.93 6.10 -11.63
CA LEU A 170 15.31 5.96 -11.16
C LEU A 170 16.05 7.30 -11.28
N ARG A 171 16.75 7.70 -10.23
CA ARG A 171 17.59 8.90 -10.23
C ARG A 171 18.84 8.71 -9.37
N SER A 172 19.94 9.31 -9.80
CA SER A 172 21.13 9.47 -8.97
C SER A 172 21.22 10.91 -8.45
N ALA A 173 21.64 11.06 -7.20
CA ALA A 173 21.94 12.36 -6.60
C ALA A 173 23.31 12.92 -7.04
N GLU A 174 24.19 12.08 -7.58
CA GLU A 174 25.60 12.38 -7.82
C GLU A 174 25.92 12.67 -9.29
N SER A 175 25.21 12.00 -10.22
CA SER A 175 25.49 12.11 -11.68
C SER A 175 24.27 11.72 -12.51
N THR A 176 24.29 12.04 -13.81
CA THR A 176 23.33 11.48 -14.77
C THR A 176 23.54 9.97 -14.89
N LEU A 177 22.44 9.22 -14.89
CA LEU A 177 22.48 7.77 -15.03
C LEU A 177 22.95 7.37 -16.43
N THR A 178 23.93 6.46 -16.50
CA THR A 178 24.34 5.81 -17.75
C THR A 178 23.52 4.56 -18.02
N ASP A 179 23.43 4.13 -19.29
CA ASP A 179 22.71 2.90 -19.67
C ASP A 179 23.22 1.68 -18.91
N GLU A 180 24.52 1.55 -18.71
CA GLU A 180 25.11 0.46 -17.93
C GLU A 180 24.65 0.46 -16.46
N THR A 181 24.48 1.63 -15.87
CA THR A 181 23.99 1.77 -14.48
C THR A 181 22.53 1.41 -14.39
N ILE A 182 21.73 1.81 -15.38
CA ILE A 182 20.31 1.48 -15.49
C ILE A 182 20.14 -0.02 -15.67
N ASP A 183 20.86 -0.65 -16.61
CA ASP A 183 20.76 -2.08 -16.88
C ASP A 183 21.15 -2.92 -15.66
N ARG A 184 22.17 -2.48 -14.93
CA ARG A 184 22.58 -3.13 -13.68
C ARG A 184 21.51 -3.02 -12.60
N ALA A 185 20.82 -1.88 -12.48
CA ALA A 185 19.72 -1.69 -11.55
C ALA A 185 18.52 -2.57 -11.95
N VAL A 186 18.14 -2.56 -13.23
CA VAL A 186 17.09 -3.42 -13.79
C VAL A 186 17.38 -4.90 -13.52
N GLY A 187 18.61 -5.36 -13.77
CA GLY A 187 19.00 -6.74 -13.50
C GLY A 187 18.88 -7.13 -12.01
N LYS A 188 19.15 -6.20 -11.09
CA LYS A 188 18.94 -6.43 -9.64
C LYS A 188 17.46 -6.46 -9.29
N ILE A 189 16.67 -5.55 -9.84
CA ILE A 189 15.21 -5.52 -9.67
C ILE A 189 14.61 -6.86 -10.09
N MET A 190 14.99 -7.34 -11.29
CA MET A 190 14.49 -8.61 -11.83
C MET A 190 14.80 -9.79 -10.91
N LYS A 191 16.03 -9.90 -10.41
CA LYS A 191 16.41 -10.96 -9.46
C LYS A 191 15.58 -10.92 -8.17
N LYS A 192 15.26 -9.73 -7.67
CA LYS A 192 14.42 -9.58 -6.48
C LYS A 192 12.96 -9.94 -6.74
N LEU A 193 12.44 -9.58 -7.91
CA LEU A 193 11.09 -9.94 -8.35
C LEU A 193 10.93 -11.46 -8.54
N GLU A 194 11.91 -12.12 -9.16
CA GLU A 194 11.93 -13.57 -9.30
C GLU A 194 11.92 -14.27 -7.94
N ALA A 195 12.65 -13.75 -6.95
CA ALA A 195 12.68 -14.30 -5.59
C ALA A 195 11.31 -14.23 -4.88
N VAL A 196 10.42 -13.32 -5.28
CA VAL A 196 9.04 -13.21 -4.76
C VAL A 196 8.00 -13.84 -5.68
N GLY A 197 8.45 -14.58 -6.71
CA GLY A 197 7.58 -15.32 -7.63
C GLY A 197 6.95 -14.47 -8.73
N ALA A 198 7.52 -13.31 -9.06
CA ALA A 198 7.07 -12.47 -10.15
C ALA A 198 8.05 -12.51 -11.33
N VAL A 199 7.52 -12.59 -12.55
CA VAL A 199 8.30 -12.62 -13.79
C VAL A 199 7.81 -11.52 -14.75
N LEU A 200 8.68 -11.06 -15.64
CA LEU A 200 8.26 -10.12 -16.69
C LEU A 200 7.23 -10.80 -17.61
N ARG A 201 6.22 -10.04 -17.95
CA ARG A 201 5.28 -10.42 -19.01
C ARG A 201 6.01 -10.33 -20.35
N GLY A 202 6.16 -11.47 -21.03
CA GLY A 202 6.71 -11.56 -22.39
C GLY A 202 5.77 -10.96 -23.44
#